data_8d4e7a563736bca4fc70dd25af8579e1
#
_entry.id   8d4e7a563736bca4fc70dd25af8579e1
#
_cell.length_a   1.000
_cell.length_b   1.000
_cell.length_c   1.000
_cell.angle_alpha   90.00
_cell.angle_beta   90.00
_cell.angle_gamma   90.00
#
_symmetry.space_group_name_H-M   'P 1'
#
loop_
_entity.id
_entity.type
_entity.pdbx_description
1 polymer ?
#
loop_
_entity_poly.entity_id
_entity_poly.type
_entity_poly.pdbx_seq_one_letter_code
_entity_poly.pdbx_strand_id
1 'polypeptide(L)'
;MNYLVGIVFLFLSCLSNAQLGQSMLIDPKALSLGNAVTADPPGIASIHYNPAGLTRLDGRQISVSLLNVILKSKATFDLPEDYDGEGQLLNFAEDPVAGKESEAIAGAYIPGYGIFPLHLPVLALPSGGFSIKPPGSKFTFGNAVYMPMVAGFVKEGDENPGRYQAKQLAMQRLTYLSPSFGYKVSDELSLGAGFLVSHQGFGIQQDARGVNILLAATEMLQEAFGCEEGGGGDDPLVPFISLCGGLVGPYKDIGTLTMNLENSLSLSYNLGLLWEPNDWFAWGMSYQSEAKDKLSGEFEMDYSRDFSGFFSGFRSSLFGAIIGAMFQLPSGVSKETGHVTTEFTYPQHFQTGFKFRFFDKLQVNIDAGWTDYDEWESFYFQFDRQLDFLNAAKILAPTEVTATTLKQFLNYKSVWSFGVGLEYQMSTRLKARIGYEPRATSIPKDRRNVMAPLGFAPMFGVGFGYRWDMDTEVDVSLSFLKSEEAIYADPQDSSEYPTSSGSLNRDCLTCLVSNPYPGLDVKTKLTVAAAGITFRTKF
;
A
#
# COMPACT_ATOMS: atom_id res chain seq x y z
N MET A 1 -38.77 -10.39 -19.75
CA MET A 1 -37.33 -10.54 -19.88
C MET A 1 -36.57 -9.21 -19.82
N ASN A 2 -37.16 -8.09 -20.24
CA ASN A 2 -36.52 -6.76 -20.22
C ASN A 2 -36.44 -6.07 -18.83
N TYR A 3 -37.23 -6.51 -17.86
CA TYR A 3 -37.22 -5.92 -16.50
C TYR A 3 -36.16 -6.53 -15.58
N LEU A 4 -35.70 -7.76 -15.82
CA LEU A 4 -34.63 -8.39 -15.03
C LEU A 4 -33.24 -7.83 -15.36
N VAL A 5 -33.00 -7.42 -16.61
CA VAL A 5 -31.72 -6.81 -17.03
C VAL A 5 -31.58 -5.39 -16.47
N GLY A 6 -32.70 -4.64 -16.36
CA GLY A 6 -32.72 -3.30 -15.78
C GLY A 6 -32.43 -3.26 -14.27
N ILE A 7 -32.88 -4.30 -13.53
CA ILE A 7 -32.68 -4.38 -12.07
C ILE A 7 -31.22 -4.73 -11.73
N VAL A 8 -30.55 -5.55 -12.53
CA VAL A 8 -29.13 -5.88 -12.33
C VAL A 8 -28.23 -4.66 -12.58
N PHE A 9 -28.57 -3.78 -13.52
CA PHE A 9 -27.80 -2.55 -13.76
C PHE A 9 -28.03 -1.45 -12.71
N LEU A 10 -29.19 -1.42 -12.04
CA LEU A 10 -29.49 -0.42 -11.01
C LEU A 10 -28.86 -0.73 -9.65
N PHE A 11 -28.49 -1.97 -9.35
CA PHE A 11 -27.75 -2.35 -8.14
C PHE A 11 -26.24 -2.18 -8.27
N LEU A 12 -25.70 -2.02 -9.47
CA LEU A 12 -24.25 -1.84 -9.71
C LEU A 12 -23.76 -0.39 -9.51
N SER A 13 -24.65 0.57 -9.32
CA SER A 13 -24.29 1.99 -9.27
C SER A 13 -24.12 2.58 -7.85
N CYS A 14 -24.31 1.82 -6.77
CA CYS A 14 -24.31 2.36 -5.41
C CYS A 14 -23.27 1.79 -4.43
N LEU A 15 -22.37 0.88 -4.84
CA LEU A 15 -21.43 0.25 -3.91
C LEU A 15 -20.04 0.21 -4.54
N SER A 16 -19.31 1.31 -4.46
CA SER A 16 -17.94 1.38 -4.94
C SER A 16 -16.97 1.69 -3.79
N ASN A 17 -16.32 0.65 -3.25
CA ASN A 17 -15.26 0.77 -2.25
C ASN A 17 -14.14 -0.25 -2.53
N ALA A 18 -12.84 0.11 -2.60
CA ALA A 18 -11.72 -0.71 -3.08
C ALA A 18 -10.79 -1.28 -2.03
N GLN A 19 -10.19 -2.39 -2.44
CA GLN A 19 -9.07 -3.04 -1.75
C GLN A 19 -7.73 -2.44 -2.18
N LEU A 20 -6.85 -2.16 -1.22
CA LEU A 20 -5.41 -2.05 -1.43
C LEU A 20 -4.89 -3.40 -1.97
N GLY A 21 -3.67 -3.47 -2.46
CA GLY A 21 -3.06 -4.62 -3.15
C GLY A 21 -3.28 -6.05 -2.66
N GLN A 22 -4.30 -6.31 -1.83
CA GLN A 22 -4.65 -7.64 -1.36
C GLN A 22 -5.28 -8.49 -2.47
N SER A 23 -4.90 -9.77 -2.50
CA SER A 23 -5.44 -10.81 -3.40
C SER A 23 -5.33 -10.51 -4.89
N MET A 24 -4.61 -9.44 -5.28
CA MET A 24 -4.49 -9.06 -6.68
C MET A 24 -3.57 -9.97 -7.50
N LEU A 25 -2.55 -10.57 -6.86
CA LEU A 25 -1.39 -11.07 -7.61
C LEU A 25 -1.01 -12.50 -7.17
N ILE A 26 -1.98 -13.43 -7.14
CA ILE A 26 -1.75 -14.78 -6.65
C ILE A 26 -1.86 -15.83 -7.75
N ASP A 27 -2.92 -15.81 -8.54
CA ASP A 27 -3.16 -16.83 -9.57
C ASP A 27 -3.69 -16.25 -10.88
N PRO A 28 -3.10 -16.59 -12.05
CA PRO A 28 -3.52 -16.13 -13.38
C PRO A 28 -4.99 -16.42 -13.73
N LYS A 29 -5.53 -17.59 -13.34
CA LYS A 29 -6.95 -17.87 -13.57
C LYS A 29 -7.83 -16.87 -12.82
N ALA A 30 -7.51 -16.60 -11.56
CA ALA A 30 -8.28 -15.64 -10.75
C ALA A 30 -8.21 -14.23 -11.34
N LEU A 31 -7.02 -13.75 -11.71
CA LEU A 31 -6.84 -12.45 -12.37
C LEU A 31 -7.66 -12.33 -13.66
N SER A 32 -7.66 -13.38 -14.49
CA SER A 32 -8.42 -13.38 -15.74
C SER A 32 -9.94 -13.38 -15.54
N LEU A 33 -10.43 -13.71 -14.35
CA LEU A 33 -11.85 -13.75 -13.97
C LEU A 33 -12.25 -12.59 -13.02
N GLY A 34 -11.43 -11.53 -12.90
CA GLY A 34 -11.71 -10.42 -12.00
C GLY A 34 -11.79 -10.85 -10.53
N ASN A 35 -10.95 -11.80 -10.12
CA ASN A 35 -10.93 -12.45 -8.79
C ASN A 35 -12.26 -13.12 -8.36
N ALA A 36 -13.23 -13.27 -9.27
CA ALA A 36 -14.50 -13.97 -9.01
C ALA A 36 -14.29 -15.48 -9.05
N VAL A 37 -13.70 -16.07 -8.01
CA VAL A 37 -13.30 -17.47 -7.98
C VAL A 37 -13.67 -18.19 -6.67
N THR A 38 -14.42 -17.59 -5.77
CA THR A 38 -14.76 -18.22 -4.46
C THR A 38 -15.55 -19.51 -4.62
N ALA A 39 -16.46 -19.57 -5.63
CA ALA A 39 -17.20 -20.78 -5.98
C ALA A 39 -16.48 -21.67 -7.03
N ASP A 40 -15.37 -21.20 -7.61
CA ASP A 40 -14.55 -21.95 -8.57
C ASP A 40 -13.06 -21.71 -8.37
N PRO A 41 -12.54 -21.97 -7.13
CA PRO A 41 -11.17 -21.64 -6.78
C PRO A 41 -10.14 -22.41 -7.61
N PRO A 42 -9.01 -21.76 -8.00
CA PRO A 42 -8.07 -22.30 -8.96
C PRO A 42 -7.08 -23.29 -8.31
N GLY A 43 -7.25 -24.58 -8.57
CA GLY A 43 -6.28 -25.62 -8.21
C GLY A 43 -5.72 -25.49 -6.77
N ILE A 44 -4.38 -25.53 -6.63
CA ILE A 44 -3.70 -25.42 -5.34
C ILE A 44 -3.81 -24.00 -4.75
N ALA A 45 -3.95 -22.95 -5.57
CA ALA A 45 -4.21 -21.60 -5.08
C ALA A 45 -5.57 -21.44 -4.38
N SER A 46 -6.44 -22.46 -4.42
CA SER A 46 -7.62 -22.56 -3.56
C SER A 46 -7.30 -22.40 -2.08
N ILE A 47 -6.09 -22.76 -1.62
CA ILE A 47 -5.61 -22.53 -0.26
C ILE A 47 -5.81 -21.06 0.16
N HIS A 48 -5.61 -20.12 -0.76
CA HIS A 48 -5.86 -18.71 -0.50
C HIS A 48 -7.33 -18.33 -0.71
N TYR A 49 -7.90 -18.64 -1.89
CA TYR A 49 -9.22 -18.13 -2.28
C TYR A 49 -10.40 -18.82 -1.57
N ASN A 50 -10.35 -20.15 -1.47
CA ASN A 50 -11.35 -20.96 -0.76
C ASN A 50 -10.77 -22.38 -0.53
N PRO A 51 -10.26 -22.71 0.65
CA PRO A 51 -9.60 -24.00 0.91
C PRO A 51 -10.51 -25.24 0.73
N ALA A 52 -11.84 -25.07 0.72
CA ALA A 52 -12.75 -26.16 0.37
C ALA A 52 -12.54 -26.67 -1.06
N GLY A 53 -12.01 -25.82 -1.96
CA GLY A 53 -11.68 -26.18 -3.34
C GLY A 53 -10.61 -27.25 -3.47
N LEU A 54 -9.80 -27.49 -2.43
CA LEU A 54 -8.84 -28.60 -2.39
C LEU A 54 -9.50 -29.96 -2.61
N THR A 55 -10.78 -30.13 -2.23
CA THR A 55 -11.51 -31.40 -2.41
C THR A 55 -11.69 -31.81 -3.87
N ARG A 56 -11.59 -30.85 -4.81
CA ARG A 56 -11.68 -31.07 -6.27
C ARG A 56 -10.38 -31.65 -6.86
N LEU A 57 -9.28 -31.60 -6.09
CA LEU A 57 -7.97 -32.07 -6.54
C LEU A 57 -7.83 -33.56 -6.21
N ASP A 58 -7.47 -34.35 -7.22
CA ASP A 58 -7.29 -35.79 -7.09
C ASP A 58 -5.81 -36.17 -7.23
N GLY A 59 -5.39 -37.23 -6.48
CA GLY A 59 -4.02 -37.75 -6.54
C GLY A 59 -3.00 -36.76 -5.97
N ARG A 60 -1.84 -36.70 -6.60
CA ARG A 60 -0.76 -35.77 -6.25
C ARG A 60 -0.63 -34.72 -7.34
N GLN A 61 -0.62 -33.47 -6.94
CA GLN A 61 -0.50 -32.35 -7.90
C GLN A 61 0.55 -31.36 -7.42
N ILE A 62 1.19 -30.71 -8.38
CA ILE A 62 2.08 -29.57 -8.18
C ILE A 62 1.63 -28.43 -9.06
N SER A 63 1.77 -27.21 -8.57
CA SER A 63 1.52 -25.97 -9.31
C SER A 63 2.68 -25.00 -9.12
N VAL A 64 3.10 -24.39 -10.22
CA VAL A 64 4.09 -23.30 -10.22
C VAL A 64 3.52 -22.16 -11.03
N SER A 65 3.59 -20.97 -10.49
CA SER A 65 3.09 -19.74 -11.14
C SER A 65 4.16 -18.67 -11.12
N LEU A 66 4.15 -17.84 -12.16
CA LEU A 66 4.95 -16.62 -12.23
C LEU A 66 4.05 -15.49 -12.70
N LEU A 67 3.96 -14.45 -11.88
CA LEU A 67 3.30 -13.20 -12.21
C LEU A 67 4.35 -12.11 -12.39
N ASN A 68 4.28 -11.38 -13.49
CA ASN A 68 5.12 -10.22 -13.77
C ASN A 68 4.26 -8.98 -13.72
N VAL A 69 4.65 -8.02 -12.92
CA VAL A 69 3.90 -6.79 -12.64
C VAL A 69 4.71 -5.57 -13.06
N ILE A 70 4.09 -4.71 -13.85
CA ILE A 70 4.59 -3.37 -14.18
C ILE A 70 3.73 -2.38 -13.44
N LEU A 71 4.35 -1.54 -12.61
CA LEU A 71 3.71 -0.43 -11.94
C LEU A 71 4.33 0.87 -12.42
N LYS A 72 3.48 1.83 -12.78
CA LYS A 72 3.88 3.22 -13.06
C LYS A 72 2.95 4.14 -12.29
N SER A 73 3.53 5.02 -11.50
CA SER A 73 2.80 6.09 -10.83
C SER A 73 3.37 7.43 -11.24
N LYS A 74 2.49 8.40 -11.47
CA LYS A 74 2.84 9.77 -11.80
C LYS A 74 2.06 10.70 -10.90
N ALA A 75 2.70 11.77 -10.42
CA ALA A 75 2.04 12.84 -9.68
C ALA A 75 2.52 14.19 -10.20
N THR A 76 1.62 15.18 -10.32
CA THR A 76 1.94 16.58 -10.61
C THR A 76 1.61 17.44 -9.41
N PHE A 77 2.36 18.50 -9.20
CA PHE A 77 2.27 19.41 -8.06
C PHE A 77 2.06 20.84 -8.60
N ASP A 78 0.82 21.24 -8.77
CA ASP A 78 0.48 22.49 -9.41
C ASP A 78 -0.03 23.52 -8.38
N LEU A 79 0.23 24.80 -8.58
CA LEU A 79 -0.46 25.84 -7.84
C LEU A 79 -1.93 25.88 -8.27
N PRO A 80 -2.88 26.19 -7.35
CA PRO A 80 -4.27 26.47 -7.72
C PRO A 80 -4.32 27.59 -8.77
N GLU A 81 -5.29 27.53 -9.69
CA GLU A 81 -5.41 28.51 -10.79
C GLU A 81 -5.62 29.95 -10.30
N ASP A 82 -6.20 30.14 -9.12
CA ASP A 82 -6.49 31.42 -8.48
C ASP A 82 -5.52 31.77 -7.35
N TYR A 83 -4.37 31.07 -7.25
CA TYR A 83 -3.40 31.33 -6.19
C TYR A 83 -2.78 32.72 -6.33
N ASP A 84 -2.96 33.56 -5.31
CA ASP A 84 -2.30 34.83 -5.12
C ASP A 84 -1.46 34.80 -3.85
N GLY A 85 -0.14 34.67 -4.03
CA GLY A 85 0.85 34.61 -2.95
C GLY A 85 1.56 35.95 -2.68
N GLU A 86 1.17 37.05 -3.35
CA GLU A 86 1.84 38.32 -3.18
C GLU A 86 1.77 38.82 -1.73
N GLY A 87 2.94 39.08 -1.12
CA GLY A 87 3.04 39.61 0.23
C GLY A 87 2.76 38.59 1.35
N GLN A 88 2.58 37.33 1.04
CA GLN A 88 2.45 36.27 2.05
C GLN A 88 3.85 35.85 2.56
N LEU A 89 3.98 35.70 3.90
CA LEU A 89 5.23 35.22 4.51
C LEU A 89 5.57 33.78 4.07
N LEU A 90 4.57 32.97 3.79
CA LEU A 90 4.69 31.63 3.23
C LEU A 90 4.10 31.64 1.82
N ASN A 91 4.97 31.83 0.81
CA ASN A 91 4.59 31.89 -0.60
C ASN A 91 4.78 30.51 -1.25
N PHE A 92 3.70 29.82 -1.59
CA PHE A 92 3.77 28.49 -2.21
C PHE A 92 4.29 28.50 -3.65
N ALA A 93 4.33 29.65 -4.31
CA ALA A 93 4.97 29.78 -5.63
C ALA A 93 6.50 29.65 -5.56
N GLU A 94 7.09 29.83 -4.38
CA GLU A 94 8.52 29.64 -4.13
C GLU A 94 8.89 28.19 -3.77
N ASP A 95 7.89 27.32 -3.59
CA ASP A 95 8.15 25.90 -3.32
C ASP A 95 8.87 25.26 -4.52
N PRO A 96 10.09 24.70 -4.32
CA PRO A 96 10.87 24.08 -5.40
C PRO A 96 10.16 22.92 -6.10
N VAL A 97 9.09 22.36 -5.50
CA VAL A 97 8.31 21.27 -6.13
C VAL A 97 7.11 21.78 -6.93
N ALA A 98 6.74 23.05 -6.81
CA ALA A 98 5.63 23.63 -7.60
C ALA A 98 5.91 23.53 -9.11
N GLY A 99 4.92 23.09 -9.86
CA GLY A 99 5.01 22.87 -11.30
C GLY A 99 5.83 21.66 -11.73
N LYS A 100 6.31 20.81 -10.78
CA LYS A 100 7.10 19.62 -11.10
C LYS A 100 6.26 18.34 -11.14
N GLU A 101 6.85 17.30 -11.72
CA GLU A 101 6.26 15.98 -11.84
C GLU A 101 7.12 14.94 -11.09
N SER A 102 6.44 13.99 -10.44
CA SER A 102 7.04 12.81 -9.81
C SER A 102 6.66 11.57 -10.58
N GLU A 103 7.63 10.73 -10.89
CA GLU A 103 7.40 9.40 -11.46
C GLU A 103 7.92 8.32 -10.51
N ALA A 104 7.21 7.20 -10.46
CA ALA A 104 7.60 6.05 -9.66
C ALA A 104 7.37 4.74 -10.42
N ILE A 105 8.27 3.80 -10.19
CA ILE A 105 8.22 2.41 -10.69
C ILE A 105 8.01 1.43 -9.54
N ALA A 106 7.82 0.15 -9.87
CA ALA A 106 7.64 -0.88 -8.85
C ALA A 106 8.85 -1.01 -7.93
N GLY A 107 8.61 -1.10 -6.63
CA GLY A 107 9.57 -1.42 -5.59
C GLY A 107 9.21 -2.73 -4.89
N ALA A 108 10.18 -3.35 -4.23
CA ALA A 108 9.99 -4.59 -3.50
C ALA A 108 10.63 -4.53 -2.11
N TYR A 109 10.04 -5.25 -1.17
CA TYR A 109 10.65 -5.58 0.12
C TYR A 109 11.24 -6.99 0.03
N ILE A 110 12.46 -7.18 0.51
CA ILE A 110 13.10 -8.48 0.58
C ILE A 110 13.30 -8.85 2.05
N PRO A 111 12.76 -9.98 2.52
CA PRO A 111 12.96 -10.46 3.89
C PRO A 111 14.43 -10.47 4.29
N GLY A 112 14.75 -9.85 5.44
CA GLY A 112 16.12 -9.74 5.97
C GLY A 112 17.00 -8.68 5.30
N TYR A 113 16.55 -8.02 4.21
CA TYR A 113 17.30 -6.97 3.51
C TYR A 113 16.58 -5.62 3.49
N GLY A 114 15.27 -5.62 3.73
CA GLY A 114 14.48 -4.40 3.68
C GLY A 114 14.05 -4.00 2.26
N ILE A 115 13.92 -2.70 2.01
CA ILE A 115 13.59 -2.17 0.69
C ILE A 115 14.73 -2.49 -0.27
N PHE A 116 14.37 -3.11 -1.38
CA PHE A 116 15.33 -3.46 -2.40
C PHE A 116 15.47 -2.32 -3.42
N PRO A 117 16.68 -1.74 -3.58
CA PRO A 117 16.88 -0.54 -4.40
C PRO A 117 16.94 -0.83 -5.91
N LEU A 118 16.44 -1.99 -6.36
CA LEU A 118 16.42 -2.28 -7.79
C LEU A 118 15.34 -1.44 -8.49
N HIS A 119 15.80 -0.64 -9.44
CA HIS A 119 14.98 -0.03 -10.46
C HIS A 119 14.54 -1.09 -11.47
N LEU A 120 13.59 -1.94 -11.06
CA LEU A 120 13.08 -2.98 -11.94
C LEU A 120 11.83 -2.44 -12.66
N PRO A 121 11.83 -2.42 -13.99
CA PRO A 121 10.62 -2.09 -14.75
C PRO A 121 9.54 -3.16 -14.56
N VAL A 122 9.91 -4.35 -14.07
CA VAL A 122 9.01 -5.50 -13.89
C VAL A 122 9.31 -6.19 -12.56
N LEU A 123 8.30 -6.30 -11.71
CA LEU A 123 8.36 -7.09 -10.49
C LEU A 123 7.89 -8.52 -10.78
N ALA A 124 8.74 -9.50 -10.52
CA ALA A 124 8.43 -10.93 -10.69
C ALA A 124 7.99 -11.54 -9.36
N LEU A 125 6.79 -12.13 -9.32
CA LEU A 125 6.17 -12.75 -8.16
C LEU A 125 5.98 -14.26 -8.40
N PRO A 126 6.91 -15.10 -7.98
CA PRO A 126 6.76 -16.55 -8.06
C PRO A 126 5.81 -17.03 -6.95
N SER A 127 5.00 -18.02 -7.27
CA SER A 127 4.20 -18.77 -6.31
C SER A 127 4.12 -20.24 -6.71
N GLY A 128 3.75 -21.11 -5.77
CA GLY A 128 3.60 -22.53 -6.08
C GLY A 128 3.24 -23.36 -4.85
N GLY A 129 2.91 -24.61 -5.11
CA GLY A 129 2.53 -25.52 -4.05
C GLY A 129 2.25 -26.93 -4.55
N PHE A 130 1.82 -27.77 -3.62
CA PHE A 130 1.45 -29.13 -3.89
C PHE A 130 0.16 -29.53 -3.15
N SER A 131 -0.51 -30.56 -3.67
CA SER A 131 -1.63 -31.21 -2.98
C SER A 131 -1.51 -32.73 -3.07
N ILE A 132 -2.10 -33.40 -2.07
CA ILE A 132 -2.13 -34.85 -1.97
C ILE A 132 -3.52 -35.28 -1.50
N LYS A 133 -4.18 -36.14 -2.30
CA LYS A 133 -5.42 -36.81 -1.94
C LYS A 133 -5.20 -38.31 -2.05
N PRO A 134 -5.15 -39.05 -0.94
CA PRO A 134 -5.04 -40.51 -0.96
C PRO A 134 -6.25 -41.14 -1.70
N PRO A 135 -6.06 -42.25 -2.41
CA PRO A 135 -7.16 -42.94 -3.09
C PRO A 135 -8.29 -43.29 -2.09
N GLY A 136 -9.54 -42.97 -2.47
CA GLY A 136 -10.75 -43.17 -1.65
C GLY A 136 -10.89 -42.23 -0.45
N SER A 137 -9.97 -41.32 -0.23
CA SER A 137 -10.02 -40.37 0.88
C SER A 137 -11.02 -39.24 0.61
N LYS A 138 -11.74 -38.84 1.64
CA LYS A 138 -12.52 -37.59 1.66
C LYS A 138 -11.66 -36.36 1.98
N PHE A 139 -10.40 -36.55 2.42
CA PHE A 139 -9.47 -35.49 2.75
C PHE A 139 -8.48 -35.26 1.62
N THR A 140 -8.25 -34.01 1.32
CA THR A 140 -7.15 -33.52 0.47
C THR A 140 -6.29 -32.59 1.30
N PHE A 141 -5.01 -32.85 1.35
CA PHE A 141 -4.02 -31.99 1.98
C PHE A 141 -3.31 -31.14 0.93
N GLY A 142 -2.95 -29.89 1.26
CA GLY A 142 -2.18 -29.01 0.40
C GLY A 142 -1.28 -28.07 1.20
N ASN A 143 -0.25 -27.57 0.53
CA ASN A 143 0.61 -26.50 1.01
C ASN A 143 1.05 -25.63 -0.17
N ALA A 144 1.15 -24.33 0.04
CA ALA A 144 1.56 -23.37 -1.00
C ALA A 144 2.42 -22.25 -0.41
N VAL A 145 3.22 -21.64 -1.28
CA VAL A 145 3.97 -20.40 -1.03
C VAL A 145 3.45 -19.35 -1.98
N TYR A 146 3.04 -18.20 -1.46
CA TYR A 146 2.46 -17.11 -2.25
C TYR A 146 2.50 -15.78 -1.50
N MET A 147 2.25 -14.68 -2.18
CA MET A 147 2.24 -13.32 -1.63
C MET A 147 0.83 -12.74 -1.68
N PRO A 148 0.05 -12.81 -0.58
CA PRO A 148 -1.31 -12.25 -0.56
C PRO A 148 -1.35 -10.73 -0.56
N MET A 149 -0.26 -10.05 -0.20
CA MET A 149 -0.13 -8.61 -0.26
C MET A 149 1.27 -8.22 -0.73
N VAL A 150 1.33 -7.43 -1.78
CA VAL A 150 2.53 -6.77 -2.27
C VAL A 150 2.14 -5.37 -2.73
N ALA A 151 2.79 -4.37 -2.18
CA ALA A 151 2.67 -2.99 -2.62
C ALA A 151 4.03 -2.33 -2.43
N GLY A 152 4.53 -1.64 -3.44
CA GLY A 152 5.78 -0.92 -3.31
C GLY A 152 6.13 -0.13 -4.57
N PHE A 153 6.84 0.95 -4.34
CA PHE A 153 7.33 1.82 -5.40
C PHE A 153 8.68 2.44 -5.03
N VAL A 154 9.40 2.87 -6.06
CA VAL A 154 10.61 3.67 -5.97
C VAL A 154 10.42 4.89 -6.88
N LYS A 155 10.58 6.08 -6.36
CA LYS A 155 10.59 7.34 -7.11
C LYS A 155 12.00 7.61 -7.59
N GLU A 156 12.15 7.86 -8.88
CA GLU A 156 13.44 8.05 -9.53
C GLU A 156 13.96 9.49 -9.35
N GLY A 157 15.27 9.60 -9.20
CA GLY A 157 15.97 10.89 -9.02
C GLY A 157 16.01 11.38 -7.58
N ASP A 158 17.14 12.00 -7.23
CA ASP A 158 17.36 12.51 -5.87
C ASP A 158 16.47 13.71 -5.56
N GLU A 159 16.19 14.56 -6.56
CA GLU A 159 15.34 15.75 -6.47
C GLU A 159 13.86 15.47 -6.84
N ASN A 160 13.44 14.19 -6.81
CA ASN A 160 12.06 13.85 -7.12
C ASN A 160 11.09 14.60 -6.19
N PRO A 161 10.12 15.36 -6.71
CA PRO A 161 9.23 16.18 -5.87
C PRO A 161 8.34 15.35 -4.94
N GLY A 162 8.08 14.09 -5.28
CA GLY A 162 7.30 13.17 -4.44
C GLY A 162 8.05 12.58 -3.24
N ARG A 163 9.35 12.84 -3.07
CA ARG A 163 10.20 12.23 -2.03
C ARG A 163 9.75 12.50 -0.59
N TYR A 164 9.05 13.60 -0.35
CA TYR A 164 8.55 13.99 0.96
C TYR A 164 7.32 13.18 1.46
N GLN A 165 6.72 12.38 0.57
CA GLN A 165 5.75 11.33 0.94
C GLN A 165 6.23 9.98 0.41
N ALA A 166 7.34 9.51 0.96
CA ALA A 166 8.13 8.35 0.61
C ALA A 166 8.83 8.46 -0.77
N LYS A 167 10.17 8.50 -0.75
CA LYS A 167 11.04 8.27 -1.91
C LYS A 167 10.95 6.80 -2.34
N GLN A 168 10.91 5.91 -1.35
CA GLN A 168 10.71 4.46 -1.52
C GLN A 168 9.73 3.95 -0.47
N LEU A 169 8.84 3.08 -0.87
CA LEU A 169 7.93 2.36 0.02
C LEU A 169 7.79 0.93 -0.47
N ALA A 170 7.84 -0.02 0.44
CA ALA A 170 7.49 -1.41 0.13
C ALA A 170 6.81 -2.07 1.33
N MET A 171 5.68 -2.73 1.05
CA MET A 171 4.94 -3.55 2.00
C MET A 171 4.73 -4.92 1.39
N GLN A 172 4.99 -5.97 2.15
CA GLN A 172 4.88 -7.33 1.68
C GLN A 172 4.39 -8.26 2.78
N ARG A 173 3.48 -9.15 2.40
CA ARG A 173 3.17 -10.36 3.14
C ARG A 173 3.52 -11.57 2.29
N LEU A 174 4.47 -12.37 2.73
CA LEU A 174 4.88 -13.62 2.09
C LEU A 174 4.43 -14.79 2.95
N THR A 175 3.43 -15.54 2.52
CA THR A 175 3.04 -16.81 3.12
C THR A 175 3.97 -17.90 2.62
N TYR A 176 4.87 -18.38 3.48
CA TYR A 176 5.89 -19.37 3.13
C TYR A 176 5.55 -20.78 3.60
N LEU A 177 4.55 -20.93 4.47
CA LEU A 177 4.02 -22.21 4.91
C LEU A 177 2.51 -22.07 5.12
N SER A 178 1.73 -22.95 4.46
CA SER A 178 0.27 -22.88 4.48
C SER A 178 -0.38 -24.26 4.52
N PRO A 179 -0.06 -25.13 5.51
CA PRO A 179 -0.70 -26.43 5.62
C PRO A 179 -2.21 -26.28 5.67
N SER A 180 -2.86 -26.85 4.67
CA SER A 180 -4.30 -26.71 4.46
C SER A 180 -4.92 -28.05 4.11
N PHE A 181 -6.20 -28.22 4.45
CA PHE A 181 -6.94 -29.42 4.10
C PHE A 181 -8.34 -29.06 3.62
N GLY A 182 -8.83 -29.85 2.66
CA GLY A 182 -10.21 -29.90 2.24
C GLY A 182 -10.85 -31.21 2.67
N TYR A 183 -12.09 -31.17 3.13
CA TYR A 183 -12.87 -32.33 3.53
C TYR A 183 -14.20 -32.39 2.77
N LYS A 184 -14.42 -33.48 2.05
CA LYS A 184 -15.66 -33.74 1.33
C LYS A 184 -16.70 -34.33 2.28
N VAL A 185 -17.61 -33.48 2.79
CA VAL A 185 -18.67 -33.88 3.74
C VAL A 185 -19.66 -34.80 3.04
N SER A 186 -20.19 -34.34 1.90
CA SER A 186 -21.07 -35.10 1.00
C SER A 186 -20.63 -34.89 -0.47
N ASP A 187 -21.36 -35.44 -1.42
CA ASP A 187 -21.06 -35.20 -2.84
C ASP A 187 -21.26 -33.74 -3.26
N GLU A 188 -22.09 -33.01 -2.53
CA GLU A 188 -22.43 -31.62 -2.79
C GLU A 188 -21.66 -30.61 -1.92
N LEU A 189 -21.24 -31.01 -0.69
CA LEU A 189 -20.70 -30.09 0.30
C LEU A 189 -19.26 -30.43 0.66
N SER A 190 -18.40 -29.42 0.54
CA SER A 190 -17.00 -29.46 0.93
C SER A 190 -16.69 -28.35 1.92
N LEU A 191 -15.84 -28.65 2.89
CA LEU A 191 -15.25 -27.71 3.85
C LEU A 191 -13.75 -27.67 3.68
N GLY A 192 -13.13 -26.56 4.05
CA GLY A 192 -11.69 -26.40 4.03
C GLY A 192 -11.18 -25.51 5.14
N ALA A 193 -9.95 -25.77 5.56
CA ALA A 193 -9.24 -24.92 6.50
C ALA A 193 -7.74 -24.92 6.18
N GLY A 194 -7.09 -23.80 6.46
CA GLY A 194 -5.65 -23.62 6.32
C GLY A 194 -5.08 -22.85 7.50
N PHE A 195 -3.89 -23.23 7.94
CA PHE A 195 -3.08 -22.49 8.90
C PHE A 195 -1.92 -21.87 8.15
N LEU A 196 -1.75 -20.55 8.28
CA LEU A 196 -0.84 -19.77 7.47
C LEU A 196 0.27 -19.18 8.33
N VAL A 197 1.49 -19.40 7.91
CA VAL A 197 2.69 -18.79 8.49
C VAL A 197 3.29 -17.86 7.45
N SER A 198 3.41 -16.59 7.79
CA SER A 198 3.81 -15.56 6.86
C SER A 198 4.94 -14.70 7.44
N HIS A 199 5.75 -14.16 6.55
CA HIS A 199 6.62 -13.02 6.81
C HIS A 199 5.85 -11.75 6.47
N GLN A 200 5.87 -10.75 7.36
CA GLN A 200 5.33 -9.42 7.13
C GLN A 200 6.49 -8.42 7.13
N GLY A 201 6.63 -7.65 6.05
CA GLY A 201 7.66 -6.64 5.91
C GLY A 201 7.07 -5.27 5.56
N PHE A 202 7.70 -4.24 6.09
CA PHE A 202 7.41 -2.83 5.81
C PHE A 202 8.73 -2.07 5.73
N GLY A 203 8.93 -1.32 4.65
CA GLY A 203 10.08 -0.45 4.50
C GLY A 203 9.67 0.89 3.90
N ILE A 204 10.30 1.96 4.38
CA ILE A 204 10.09 3.31 3.86
C ILE A 204 11.40 4.10 3.89
N GLN A 205 11.64 4.88 2.84
CA GLN A 205 12.62 5.95 2.82
C GLN A 205 11.90 7.23 2.42
N GLN A 206 12.05 8.27 3.23
CA GLN A 206 11.32 9.53 3.07
C GLN A 206 12.19 10.70 3.45
N ASP A 207 12.21 11.72 2.59
CA ASP A 207 12.82 13.00 2.96
C ASP A 207 11.82 13.81 3.80
N ALA A 208 12.35 14.55 4.77
CA ALA A 208 11.56 15.39 5.65
C ALA A 208 11.77 16.86 5.34
N ARG A 209 10.70 17.63 5.32
CA ARG A 209 10.70 19.09 5.29
C ARG A 209 9.54 19.64 6.12
N GLY A 210 9.63 20.92 6.48
CA GLY A 210 8.65 21.53 7.37
C GLY A 210 8.05 22.80 6.78
N VAL A 211 7.01 22.66 5.94
CA VAL A 211 6.36 23.82 5.32
C VAL A 211 5.43 24.52 6.31
N ASN A 212 5.94 25.53 7.00
CA ASN A 212 5.16 26.31 7.99
C ASN A 212 5.68 27.74 8.15
N ILE A 213 4.82 28.57 8.72
CA ILE A 213 5.08 30.02 8.91
C ILE A 213 6.24 30.32 9.87
N LEU A 214 6.51 29.43 10.84
CA LEU A 214 7.62 29.65 11.77
C LEU A 214 8.98 29.49 11.09
N LEU A 215 9.11 28.49 10.21
CA LEU A 215 10.33 28.30 9.42
C LEU A 215 10.48 29.40 8.35
N ALA A 216 9.39 29.86 7.76
CA ALA A 216 9.41 31.00 6.84
C ALA A 216 9.89 32.29 7.56
N ALA A 217 9.40 32.57 8.76
CA ALA A 217 9.86 33.70 9.55
C ALA A 217 11.35 33.58 9.95
N THR A 218 11.81 32.35 10.23
CA THR A 218 13.22 32.10 10.55
C THR A 218 14.11 32.35 9.33
N GLU A 219 13.72 31.88 8.17
CA GLU A 219 14.43 32.11 6.89
C GLU A 219 14.55 33.61 6.59
N MET A 220 13.45 34.37 6.73
CA MET A 220 13.45 35.83 6.54
C MET A 220 14.42 36.53 7.51
N LEU A 221 14.53 36.08 8.78
CA LEU A 221 15.50 36.63 9.72
C LEU A 221 16.94 36.26 9.32
N GLN A 222 17.17 35.05 8.86
CA GLN A 222 18.48 34.61 8.38
C GLN A 222 18.94 35.41 7.15
N GLU A 223 18.05 35.67 6.22
CA GLU A 223 18.32 36.54 5.06
C GLU A 223 18.66 37.97 5.50
N ALA A 224 17.88 38.53 6.44
CA ALA A 224 18.15 39.89 6.95
C ALA A 224 19.51 39.99 7.68
N PHE A 225 20.01 38.89 8.25
CA PHE A 225 21.33 38.82 8.91
C PHE A 225 22.46 38.41 7.95
N GLY A 226 22.13 38.13 6.67
CA GLY A 226 23.14 37.69 5.69
C GLY A 226 23.72 36.32 6.02
N CYS A 227 22.94 35.41 6.62
CA CYS A 227 23.41 34.05 6.88
C CYS A 227 23.69 33.31 5.57
N GLU A 228 24.71 32.44 5.58
CA GLU A 228 25.16 31.72 4.39
C GLU A 228 24.83 30.21 4.49
N GLU A 229 24.67 29.54 3.36
CA GLU A 229 24.47 28.10 3.27
C GLU A 229 25.70 27.35 3.87
N GLY A 230 25.40 26.34 4.71
CA GLY A 230 26.43 25.60 5.43
C GLY A 230 27.05 26.31 6.63
N GLY A 231 26.46 27.46 7.02
CA GLY A 231 26.85 28.23 8.22
C GLY A 231 27.81 29.36 7.94
N GLY A 232 27.57 30.50 8.56
CA GLY A 232 28.32 31.73 8.42
C GLY A 232 27.43 32.94 8.23
N GLY A 233 28.00 34.14 8.17
CA GLY A 233 27.31 35.42 8.03
C GLY A 233 27.45 36.34 9.23
N ASP A 234 26.97 37.58 9.12
CA ASP A 234 27.04 38.61 10.16
C ASP A 234 25.82 38.47 11.10
N ASP A 235 25.88 37.47 12.00
CA ASP A 235 24.81 37.25 12.99
C ASP A 235 24.91 38.29 14.14
N PRO A 236 24.03 39.32 14.17
CA PRO A 236 24.10 40.39 15.16
C PRO A 236 23.68 39.92 16.55
N LEU A 237 23.13 38.71 16.70
CA LEU A 237 22.67 38.17 17.98
C LEU A 237 23.76 37.41 18.74
N VAL A 238 24.87 37.08 18.08
CA VAL A 238 26.04 36.44 18.74
C VAL A 238 26.69 37.43 19.74
N PRO A 239 27.01 37.03 21.00
CA PRO A 239 27.11 35.66 21.50
C PRO A 239 25.82 35.13 22.18
N PHE A 240 24.73 35.89 22.17
CA PHE A 240 23.53 35.52 22.93
C PHE A 240 22.75 34.37 22.27
N ILE A 241 22.48 34.48 20.98
CA ILE A 241 21.84 33.45 20.16
C ILE A 241 22.58 33.42 18.82
N SER A 242 22.79 32.23 18.24
CA SER A 242 23.29 32.10 16.89
C SER A 242 22.21 31.51 16.00
N LEU A 243 21.84 32.22 14.92
CA LEU A 243 20.89 31.79 13.91
C LEU A 243 21.56 31.42 12.59
N CYS A 244 22.82 31.76 12.36
CA CYS A 244 23.55 31.52 11.11
C CYS A 244 24.41 30.23 11.14
N GLY A 245 24.04 29.22 11.93
CA GLY A 245 24.74 27.93 11.94
C GLY A 245 24.46 27.06 10.71
N GLY A 246 23.38 27.35 9.99
CA GLY A 246 22.91 26.73 8.75
C GLY A 246 21.58 27.33 8.36
N LEU A 247 21.21 27.28 7.08
CA LEU A 247 19.97 27.86 6.58
C LEU A 247 18.79 26.89 6.77
N VAL A 248 17.78 27.33 7.50
CA VAL A 248 16.53 26.60 7.68
C VAL A 248 15.38 27.41 7.07
N GLY A 249 14.41 26.72 6.46
CA GLY A 249 13.28 27.37 5.82
C GLY A 249 12.15 26.37 5.55
N PRO A 250 10.98 26.87 5.10
CA PRO A 250 9.81 26.02 4.87
C PRO A 250 10.02 24.99 3.77
N TYR A 251 10.90 25.28 2.81
CA TYR A 251 11.17 24.42 1.64
C TYR A 251 12.54 23.75 1.69
N LYS A 252 13.29 23.91 2.80
CA LYS A 252 14.60 23.26 3.00
C LYS A 252 14.44 21.85 3.54
N ASP A 253 15.32 20.96 3.10
CA ASP A 253 15.36 19.58 3.57
C ASP A 253 15.87 19.50 5.01
N ILE A 254 15.15 18.80 5.87
CA ILE A 254 15.57 18.48 7.24
C ILE A 254 16.52 17.28 7.21
N GLY A 255 16.21 16.28 6.41
CA GLY A 255 17.01 15.06 6.27
C GLY A 255 16.19 13.92 5.69
N THR A 256 16.78 12.73 5.65
CA THR A 256 16.18 11.50 5.11
C THR A 256 16.00 10.46 6.20
N LEU A 257 14.77 10.01 6.43
CA LEU A 257 14.45 8.90 7.32
C LEU A 257 14.31 7.62 6.51
N THR A 258 15.05 6.58 6.91
CA THR A 258 14.93 5.22 6.38
C THR A 258 14.52 4.28 7.50
N MET A 259 13.51 3.45 7.27
CA MET A 259 13.07 2.42 8.21
C MET A 259 12.82 1.10 7.47
N ASN A 260 13.29 -0.01 8.06
CA ASN A 260 13.00 -1.35 7.60
C ASN A 260 12.54 -2.19 8.79
N LEU A 261 11.30 -2.62 8.76
CA LEU A 261 10.66 -3.37 9.85
C LEU A 261 10.08 -4.67 9.32
N GLU A 262 10.20 -5.72 10.09
CA GLU A 262 9.65 -7.02 9.71
C GLU A 262 9.20 -7.84 10.92
N ASN A 263 8.32 -8.81 10.66
CA ASN A 263 8.00 -9.94 11.52
C ASN A 263 8.04 -11.22 10.68
N SER A 264 8.94 -12.12 11.00
CA SER A 264 9.12 -13.38 10.27
C SER A 264 8.10 -14.46 10.64
N LEU A 265 7.32 -14.28 11.70
CA LEU A 265 6.35 -15.26 12.20
C LEU A 265 4.98 -14.61 12.44
N SER A 266 4.29 -14.29 11.36
CA SER A 266 2.92 -13.81 11.36
C SER A 266 1.96 -14.97 11.12
N LEU A 267 1.01 -15.19 12.03
CA LEU A 267 0.10 -16.33 12.01
C LEU A 267 -1.31 -15.88 11.60
N SER A 268 -1.94 -16.66 10.74
CA SER A 268 -3.35 -16.48 10.35
C SER A 268 -3.96 -17.81 9.93
N TYR A 269 -5.27 -17.83 9.69
CA TYR A 269 -5.96 -19.00 9.19
C TYR A 269 -7.00 -18.62 8.13
N ASN A 270 -7.28 -19.60 7.25
CA ASN A 270 -8.34 -19.51 6.25
C ASN A 270 -9.37 -20.60 6.49
N LEU A 271 -10.65 -20.27 6.33
CA LEU A 271 -11.76 -21.20 6.35
C LEU A 271 -12.52 -21.12 5.02
N GLY A 272 -13.05 -22.24 4.57
CA GLY A 272 -13.79 -22.29 3.32
C GLY A 272 -14.96 -23.26 3.34
N LEU A 273 -15.98 -22.91 2.59
CA LEU A 273 -17.13 -23.73 2.31
C LEU A 273 -17.40 -23.71 0.80
N LEU A 274 -17.74 -24.83 0.22
CA LEU A 274 -18.13 -24.97 -1.17
C LEU A 274 -19.31 -25.92 -1.25
N TRP A 275 -20.44 -25.44 -1.80
CA TRP A 275 -21.65 -26.20 -2.03
C TRP A 275 -21.95 -26.28 -3.52
N GLU A 276 -22.00 -27.50 -4.04
CA GLU A 276 -22.17 -27.84 -5.46
C GLU A 276 -23.33 -28.85 -5.63
N PRO A 277 -24.59 -28.41 -5.53
CA PRO A 277 -25.74 -29.33 -5.58
C PRO A 277 -25.95 -29.94 -6.97
N ASN A 278 -25.35 -29.36 -8.02
CA ASN A 278 -25.42 -29.85 -9.38
C ASN A 278 -24.29 -29.26 -10.25
N ASP A 279 -24.18 -29.73 -11.49
CA ASP A 279 -23.08 -29.36 -12.39
C ASP A 279 -23.13 -27.91 -12.90
N TRP A 280 -24.31 -27.28 -12.88
CA TRP A 280 -24.49 -25.93 -13.41
C TRP A 280 -24.42 -24.83 -12.36
N PHE A 281 -24.45 -25.16 -11.07
CA PHE A 281 -24.46 -24.19 -9.98
C PHE A 281 -23.47 -24.57 -8.87
N ALA A 282 -22.74 -23.60 -8.38
CA ALA A 282 -22.00 -23.70 -7.11
C ALA A 282 -22.08 -22.40 -6.32
N TRP A 283 -22.00 -22.53 -5.01
CA TRP A 283 -21.86 -21.43 -4.06
C TRP A 283 -20.66 -21.67 -3.16
N GLY A 284 -19.84 -20.64 -3.00
CA GLY A 284 -18.66 -20.67 -2.15
C GLY A 284 -18.65 -19.55 -1.12
N MET A 285 -18.04 -19.82 0.01
CA MET A 285 -17.71 -18.84 1.05
C MET A 285 -16.27 -19.05 1.52
N SER A 286 -15.58 -17.96 1.79
CA SER A 286 -14.23 -17.97 2.33
C SER A 286 -14.07 -16.89 3.39
N TYR A 287 -13.34 -17.20 4.46
CA TYR A 287 -12.95 -16.28 5.50
C TYR A 287 -11.44 -16.39 5.74
N GLN A 288 -10.75 -15.28 5.71
CA GLN A 288 -9.34 -15.13 6.07
C GLN A 288 -9.26 -14.30 7.34
N SER A 289 -8.62 -14.84 8.37
CA SER A 289 -8.47 -14.12 9.63
C SER A 289 -7.52 -12.94 9.51
N GLU A 290 -7.71 -11.95 10.35
CA GLU A 290 -6.68 -10.94 10.60
C GLU A 290 -5.39 -11.56 11.13
N ALA A 291 -4.28 -10.81 10.99
CA ALA A 291 -3.04 -11.10 11.69
C ALA A 291 -2.49 -9.81 12.29
N LYS A 292 -2.38 -9.78 13.62
CA LYS A 292 -1.82 -8.65 14.38
C LYS A 292 -0.34 -8.92 14.62
N ASP A 293 0.48 -8.11 14.00
CA ASP A 293 1.93 -8.26 14.00
C ASP A 293 2.58 -7.07 14.69
N LYS A 294 3.56 -7.34 15.54
CA LYS A 294 4.51 -6.33 15.97
C LYS A 294 5.72 -6.40 15.05
N LEU A 295 5.84 -5.41 14.18
CA LEU A 295 7.00 -5.26 13.33
C LEU A 295 8.11 -4.57 14.10
N SER A 296 9.35 -5.02 13.93
CA SER A 296 10.53 -4.41 14.52
C SER A 296 11.66 -4.37 13.51
N GLY A 297 12.52 -3.38 13.64
CA GLY A 297 13.66 -3.26 12.76
C GLY A 297 14.49 -2.04 13.06
N GLU A 298 15.29 -1.64 12.08
CA GLU A 298 16.24 -0.55 12.23
C GLU A 298 15.72 0.70 11.53
N PHE A 299 16.11 1.85 12.09
CA PHE A 299 15.96 3.13 11.43
C PHE A 299 17.32 3.84 11.30
N GLU A 300 17.37 4.69 10.29
CA GLU A 300 18.46 5.62 10.05
C GLU A 300 17.86 6.98 9.69
N MET A 301 18.26 8.03 10.38
CA MET A 301 17.93 9.42 10.09
C MET A 301 19.21 10.16 9.77
N ASP A 302 19.41 10.52 8.51
CA ASP A 302 20.51 11.36 8.04
C ASP A 302 20.02 12.80 7.90
N TYR A 303 20.56 13.70 8.71
CA TYR A 303 20.17 15.11 8.72
C TYR A 303 20.91 15.91 7.66
N SER A 304 20.23 16.90 7.08
CA SER A 304 20.89 17.86 6.21
C SER A 304 21.96 18.65 7.00
N ARG A 305 22.98 19.10 6.27
CA ARG A 305 24.07 19.89 6.86
C ARG A 305 23.54 21.17 7.50
N ASP A 306 22.58 21.82 6.85
CA ASP A 306 22.00 23.07 7.32
C ASP A 306 21.15 22.88 8.58
N PHE A 307 20.30 21.86 8.63
CA PHE A 307 19.51 21.54 9.83
C PHE A 307 20.41 21.22 11.03
N SER A 308 21.41 20.35 10.85
CA SER A 308 22.36 19.99 11.89
C SER A 308 23.18 21.21 12.33
N GLY A 309 23.66 21.99 11.36
CA GLY A 309 24.44 23.21 11.58
C GLY A 309 23.63 24.27 12.34
N PHE A 310 22.38 24.51 11.95
CA PHE A 310 21.49 25.46 12.64
C PHE A 310 21.36 25.14 14.13
N PHE A 311 20.99 23.92 14.51
CA PHE A 311 20.79 23.56 15.90
C PHE A 311 22.07 23.45 16.69
N SER A 312 23.18 22.96 16.10
CA SER A 312 24.50 22.97 16.77
C SER A 312 25.01 24.38 16.99
N GLY A 313 24.86 25.29 16.02
CA GLY A 313 25.17 26.70 16.13
C GLY A 313 24.34 27.41 17.19
N PHE A 314 23.02 27.20 17.14
CA PHE A 314 22.08 27.73 18.12
C PHE A 314 22.49 27.33 19.55
N ARG A 315 22.74 26.05 19.80
CA ARG A 315 23.14 25.52 21.12
C ARG A 315 24.56 25.94 21.56
N SER A 316 25.44 26.34 20.64
CA SER A 316 26.76 26.85 20.97
C SER A 316 26.73 28.22 21.65
N SER A 317 25.65 28.98 21.50
CA SER A 317 25.44 30.26 22.12
C SER A 317 24.95 30.14 23.57
N LEU A 318 25.14 31.19 24.39
CA LEU A 318 24.82 31.17 25.82
C LEU A 318 23.31 30.93 26.09
N PHE A 319 22.43 31.71 25.48
CA PHE A 319 20.99 31.57 25.67
C PHE A 319 20.42 30.40 24.87
N GLY A 320 20.97 30.12 23.69
CA GLY A 320 20.57 28.97 22.88
C GLY A 320 20.78 27.64 23.62
N ALA A 321 21.87 27.49 24.37
CA ALA A 321 22.10 26.31 25.20
C ALA A 321 21.01 26.16 26.30
N ILE A 322 20.66 27.27 26.97
CA ILE A 322 19.62 27.27 28.01
C ILE A 322 18.23 26.98 27.41
N ILE A 323 17.86 27.68 26.35
CA ILE A 323 16.57 27.49 25.66
C ILE A 323 16.49 26.09 25.08
N GLY A 324 17.57 25.61 24.44
CA GLY A 324 17.65 24.26 23.88
C GLY A 324 17.44 23.17 24.94
N ALA A 325 17.96 23.36 26.16
CA ALA A 325 17.73 22.44 27.26
C ALA A 325 16.30 22.52 27.81
N MET A 326 15.75 23.75 27.98
CA MET A 326 14.39 23.95 28.50
C MET A 326 13.30 23.36 27.59
N PHE A 327 13.43 23.52 26.29
CA PHE A 327 12.44 23.09 25.31
C PHE A 327 12.78 21.76 24.64
N GLN A 328 13.89 21.13 25.05
CA GLN A 328 14.40 19.90 24.44
C GLN A 328 14.51 20.02 22.91
N LEU A 329 15.06 21.16 22.46
CA LEU A 329 15.31 21.38 21.02
C LEU A 329 16.35 20.38 20.49
N PRO A 330 16.41 20.16 19.17
CA PRO A 330 17.40 19.31 18.54
C PRO A 330 18.84 19.61 19.00
N SER A 331 19.67 18.59 19.01
CA SER A 331 21.09 18.71 19.39
C SER A 331 21.99 19.15 18.24
N GLY A 332 21.54 18.96 16.99
CA GLY A 332 22.29 19.28 15.78
C GLY A 332 23.27 18.17 15.39
N VAL A 333 22.95 16.91 15.69
CA VAL A 333 23.72 15.77 15.18
C VAL A 333 23.48 15.58 13.69
N SER A 334 24.46 15.00 12.99
CA SER A 334 24.36 14.76 11.54
C SER A 334 23.62 13.46 11.21
N LYS A 335 23.59 12.50 12.16
CA LYS A 335 23.00 11.19 11.94
C LYS A 335 22.54 10.55 13.24
N GLU A 336 21.41 9.86 13.17
CA GLU A 336 20.88 9.03 14.24
C GLU A 336 20.47 7.66 13.69
N THR A 337 20.78 6.60 14.43
CA THR A 337 20.41 5.22 14.11
C THR A 337 19.91 4.51 15.36
N GLY A 338 19.07 3.50 15.20
CA GLY A 338 18.55 2.72 16.32
C GLY A 338 17.47 1.75 15.90
N HIS A 339 16.65 1.36 16.86
CA HIS A 339 15.55 0.45 16.62
C HIS A 339 14.20 1.15 16.65
N VAL A 340 13.31 0.68 15.79
CA VAL A 340 11.93 1.16 15.70
C VAL A 340 10.96 -0.02 15.67
N THR A 341 9.80 0.16 16.28
CA THR A 341 8.71 -0.83 16.28
C THR A 341 7.41 -0.19 15.89
N THR A 342 6.52 -0.97 15.24
CA THR A 342 5.14 -0.58 14.96
C THR A 342 4.23 -1.79 15.07
N GLU A 343 2.96 -1.57 15.41
CA GLU A 343 1.92 -2.58 15.30
C GLU A 343 1.30 -2.49 13.90
N PHE A 344 1.14 -3.63 13.26
CA PHE A 344 0.56 -3.75 11.93
C PHE A 344 -0.47 -4.87 11.94
N THR A 345 -1.69 -4.56 11.51
CA THR A 345 -2.76 -5.56 11.35
C THR A 345 -2.94 -5.86 9.87
N TYR A 346 -2.66 -7.10 9.44
CA TYR A 346 -3.14 -7.58 8.16
C TYR A 346 -4.65 -7.79 8.28
N PRO A 347 -5.49 -7.11 7.49
CA PRO A 347 -6.94 -7.07 7.73
C PRO A 347 -7.60 -8.41 7.40
N GLN A 348 -8.63 -8.77 8.15
CA GLN A 348 -9.48 -9.90 7.84
C GLN A 348 -10.26 -9.66 6.55
N HIS A 349 -10.58 -10.78 5.89
CA HIS A 349 -11.31 -10.74 4.63
C HIS A 349 -12.38 -11.83 4.59
N PHE A 350 -13.57 -11.47 4.18
CA PHE A 350 -14.67 -12.38 3.92
C PHE A 350 -15.08 -12.28 2.45
N GLN A 351 -15.31 -13.42 1.81
CA GLN A 351 -15.76 -13.46 0.42
C GLN A 351 -16.82 -14.54 0.22
N THR A 352 -17.81 -14.25 -0.60
CA THR A 352 -18.82 -15.21 -1.06
C THR A 352 -19.01 -15.09 -2.56
N GLY A 353 -19.28 -16.20 -3.22
CA GLY A 353 -19.39 -16.20 -4.68
C GLY A 353 -20.30 -17.29 -5.21
N PHE A 354 -20.74 -17.06 -6.42
CA PHE A 354 -21.61 -17.95 -7.18
C PHE A 354 -20.99 -18.30 -8.52
N LYS A 355 -21.14 -19.56 -8.92
CA LYS A 355 -20.77 -20.05 -10.25
C LYS A 355 -22.04 -20.56 -10.92
N PHE A 356 -22.27 -20.14 -12.15
CA PHE A 356 -23.34 -20.61 -13.03
C PHE A 356 -22.75 -21.13 -14.34
N ARG A 357 -23.17 -22.29 -14.80
CA ARG A 357 -22.79 -22.86 -16.09
C ARG A 357 -24.00 -22.95 -17.01
N PHE A 358 -23.85 -22.41 -18.22
CA PHE A 358 -24.89 -22.38 -19.24
C PHE A 358 -24.39 -23.13 -20.48
N PHE A 359 -25.27 -24.00 -21.02
CA PHE A 359 -25.00 -24.71 -22.28
C PHE A 359 -23.69 -25.48 -22.31
N ASP A 360 -23.21 -25.96 -21.16
CA ASP A 360 -21.92 -26.67 -20.95
C ASP A 360 -20.66 -25.96 -21.44
N LYS A 361 -20.81 -24.74 -21.96
CA LYS A 361 -19.70 -23.97 -22.54
C LYS A 361 -19.43 -22.65 -21.86
N LEU A 362 -20.45 -21.97 -21.35
CA LEU A 362 -20.31 -20.67 -20.72
C LEU A 362 -20.44 -20.80 -19.21
N GLN A 363 -19.42 -20.39 -18.48
CA GLN A 363 -19.46 -20.25 -17.04
C GLN A 363 -19.42 -18.76 -16.67
N VAL A 364 -20.27 -18.38 -15.73
CA VAL A 364 -20.34 -17.03 -15.13
C VAL A 364 -20.05 -17.15 -13.66
N ASN A 365 -19.08 -16.39 -13.20
CA ASN A 365 -18.73 -16.27 -11.79
C ASN A 365 -19.08 -14.86 -11.31
N ILE A 366 -19.64 -14.76 -10.11
CA ILE A 366 -19.97 -13.47 -9.45
C ILE A 366 -19.58 -13.60 -8.00
N ASP A 367 -18.70 -12.71 -7.53
CA ASP A 367 -18.23 -12.70 -6.16
C ASP A 367 -18.49 -11.35 -5.51
N ALA A 368 -18.69 -11.38 -4.19
CA ALA A 368 -18.72 -10.22 -3.31
C ALA A 368 -17.81 -10.49 -2.12
N GLY A 369 -16.96 -9.53 -1.78
CA GLY A 369 -16.01 -9.61 -0.68
C GLY A 369 -16.09 -8.39 0.23
N TRP A 370 -15.67 -8.54 1.47
CA TRP A 370 -15.51 -7.47 2.45
C TRP A 370 -14.14 -7.59 3.11
N THR A 371 -13.45 -6.46 3.26
CA THR A 371 -12.14 -6.38 3.89
C THR A 371 -12.15 -5.30 4.96
N ASP A 372 -11.63 -5.64 6.14
CA ASP A 372 -11.66 -4.82 7.35
C ASP A 372 -10.46 -3.88 7.42
N TYR A 373 -10.50 -2.77 6.65
CA TYR A 373 -9.47 -1.74 6.73
C TYR A 373 -9.69 -0.73 7.86
N ASP A 374 -10.78 -0.80 8.62
CA ASP A 374 -10.96 0.06 9.81
C ASP A 374 -9.86 -0.21 10.86
N GLU A 375 -9.21 -1.37 10.83
CA GLU A 375 -8.01 -1.68 11.62
C GLU A 375 -6.81 -0.76 11.30
N TRP A 376 -6.81 -0.06 10.14
CA TRP A 376 -5.78 0.90 9.75
C TRP A 376 -6.18 2.33 10.10
N GLU A 377 -6.47 2.56 11.39
CA GLU A 377 -6.75 3.91 11.90
C GLU A 377 -5.48 4.77 11.90
N SER A 378 -4.35 4.21 12.37
CA SER A 378 -3.06 4.89 12.39
C SER A 378 -1.91 3.90 12.45
N PHE A 379 -0.77 4.30 11.90
CA PHE A 379 0.52 3.66 12.19
C PHE A 379 1.22 4.43 13.30
N TYR A 380 1.72 3.69 14.28
CA TYR A 380 2.39 4.22 15.45
C TYR A 380 3.81 3.70 15.51
N PHE A 381 4.78 4.53 15.12
CA PHE A 381 6.19 4.19 15.15
C PHE A 381 6.79 4.60 16.49
N GLN A 382 7.35 3.63 17.21
CA GLN A 382 8.02 3.83 18.50
C GLN A 382 9.52 3.61 18.30
N PHE A 383 10.30 4.67 18.50
CA PHE A 383 11.76 4.65 18.44
C PHE A 383 12.36 4.35 19.83
N ASP A 384 13.52 3.70 19.86
CA ASP A 384 14.23 3.32 21.09
C ASP A 384 14.94 4.50 21.77
N ARG A 385 14.97 5.66 21.10
CA ARG A 385 15.61 6.90 21.58
C ARG A 385 14.87 8.14 21.10
N GLN A 386 15.22 9.29 21.67
CA GLN A 386 14.78 10.59 21.18
C GLN A 386 15.51 10.92 19.88
N LEU A 387 14.79 11.49 18.91
CA LEU A 387 15.35 11.96 17.64
C LEU A 387 15.25 13.48 17.53
N ASP A 388 16.30 14.10 16.99
CA ASP A 388 16.32 15.55 16.76
C ASP A 388 15.18 16.01 15.85
N PHE A 389 14.86 15.25 14.80
CA PHE A 389 13.69 15.52 13.95
C PHE A 389 12.38 15.55 14.75
N LEU A 390 12.14 14.54 15.61
CA LEU A 390 10.93 14.48 16.42
C LEU A 390 10.91 15.56 17.49
N ASN A 391 12.07 15.94 18.05
CA ASN A 391 12.19 17.05 18.98
C ASN A 391 11.85 18.40 18.35
N ALA A 392 12.15 18.60 17.06
CA ALA A 392 11.69 19.76 16.31
C ALA A 392 10.18 19.68 16.02
N ALA A 393 9.71 18.54 15.50
CA ALA A 393 8.35 18.37 15.04
C ALA A 393 7.29 18.41 16.18
N LYS A 394 7.60 17.90 17.38
CA LYS A 394 6.65 17.86 18.51
C LYS A 394 6.14 19.25 18.97
N ILE A 395 6.90 20.31 18.68
CA ILE A 395 6.50 21.68 19.01
C ILE A 395 5.30 22.12 18.16
N LEU A 396 5.26 21.63 16.90
CA LEU A 396 4.27 22.01 15.91
C LEU A 396 3.13 20.99 15.80
N ALA A 397 3.39 19.73 16.13
CA ALA A 397 2.43 18.63 16.02
C ALA A 397 2.44 17.74 17.28
N PRO A 398 2.08 18.27 18.47
CA PRO A 398 2.20 17.52 19.74
C PRO A 398 1.22 16.34 19.86
N THR A 399 0.20 16.26 19.03
CA THR A 399 -0.76 15.13 18.99
C THR A 399 -0.26 13.95 18.16
N GLU A 400 0.58 14.20 17.16
CA GLU A 400 1.12 13.20 16.25
C GLU A 400 2.54 12.77 16.64
N VAL A 401 3.28 13.65 17.32
CA VAL A 401 4.71 13.49 17.55
C VAL A 401 5.07 13.69 19.00
N THR A 402 5.85 12.76 19.54
CA THR A 402 6.63 12.95 20.79
C THR A 402 8.13 12.82 20.46
N ALA A 403 8.98 12.99 21.45
CA ALA A 403 10.44 12.85 21.24
C ALA A 403 10.87 11.46 20.73
N THR A 404 10.04 10.43 20.96
CA THR A 404 10.32 9.02 20.62
C THR A 404 9.25 8.37 19.80
N THR A 405 8.18 9.07 19.43
CA THR A 405 7.05 8.46 18.69
C THR A 405 6.59 9.34 17.55
N LEU A 406 6.22 8.69 16.45
CA LEU A 406 5.58 9.29 15.30
C LEU A 406 4.27 8.54 15.05
N LYS A 407 3.14 9.24 15.11
CA LYS A 407 1.83 8.70 14.77
C LYS A 407 1.37 9.25 13.42
N GLN A 408 1.11 8.35 12.50
CA GLN A 408 0.55 8.69 11.19
C GLN A 408 -0.90 8.24 11.13
N PHE A 409 -1.82 9.18 11.09
CA PHE A 409 -3.25 8.90 10.97
C PHE A 409 -3.59 8.50 9.54
N LEU A 410 -4.24 7.35 9.38
CA LEU A 410 -4.72 6.82 8.11
C LEU A 410 -6.25 6.89 8.01
N ASN A 411 -6.96 6.54 9.09
CA ASN A 411 -8.43 6.50 9.19
C ASN A 411 -9.09 5.74 8.04
N TYR A 412 -8.43 4.67 7.54
CA TYR A 412 -8.94 3.90 6.43
C TYR A 412 -10.30 3.28 6.77
N LYS A 413 -11.07 2.90 5.77
CA LYS A 413 -12.41 2.37 5.91
C LYS A 413 -12.53 0.99 5.32
N SER A 414 -13.27 0.13 6.01
CA SER A 414 -13.65 -1.18 5.51
C SER A 414 -14.37 -1.09 4.19
N VAL A 415 -14.12 -2.05 3.30
CA VAL A 415 -14.58 -1.96 1.92
C VAL A 415 -15.26 -3.24 1.46
N TRP A 416 -16.26 -3.08 0.59
CA TRP A 416 -16.83 -4.15 -0.20
C TRP A 416 -16.20 -4.20 -1.59
N SER A 417 -15.91 -5.38 -2.09
CA SER A 417 -15.44 -5.64 -3.44
C SER A 417 -16.44 -6.53 -4.18
N PHE A 418 -16.45 -6.40 -5.50
CA PHE A 418 -17.29 -7.21 -6.38
C PHE A 418 -16.45 -7.67 -7.56
N GLY A 419 -16.63 -8.91 -7.98
CA GLY A 419 -15.96 -9.46 -9.14
C GLY A 419 -16.96 -10.16 -10.05
N VAL A 420 -16.76 -10.04 -11.35
CA VAL A 420 -17.50 -10.80 -12.36
C VAL A 420 -16.51 -11.41 -13.34
N GLY A 421 -16.62 -12.70 -13.56
CA GLY A 421 -15.80 -13.47 -14.49
C GLY A 421 -16.63 -14.31 -15.44
N LEU A 422 -16.21 -14.36 -16.69
CA LEU A 422 -16.76 -15.23 -17.73
C LEU A 422 -15.69 -16.20 -18.21
N GLU A 423 -15.96 -17.49 -18.22
CA GLU A 423 -15.12 -18.52 -18.84
C GLU A 423 -15.92 -19.21 -19.96
N TYR A 424 -15.36 -19.24 -21.16
CA TYR A 424 -15.96 -19.89 -22.31
C TYR A 424 -15.11 -21.04 -22.82
N GLN A 425 -15.69 -22.24 -22.89
CA GLN A 425 -15.06 -23.44 -23.43
C GLN A 425 -15.02 -23.37 -24.96
N MET A 426 -13.91 -22.94 -25.53
CA MET A 426 -13.75 -22.81 -26.99
C MET A 426 -13.59 -24.17 -27.68
N SER A 427 -12.84 -25.07 -27.03
CA SER A 427 -12.65 -26.46 -27.51
C SER A 427 -12.47 -27.40 -26.31
N THR A 428 -12.30 -28.69 -26.55
CA THR A 428 -12.03 -29.68 -25.48
C THR A 428 -10.75 -29.39 -24.68
N ARG A 429 -9.85 -28.55 -25.21
CA ARG A 429 -8.56 -28.22 -24.59
C ARG A 429 -8.38 -26.76 -24.25
N LEU A 430 -9.17 -25.85 -24.86
CA LEU A 430 -8.97 -24.41 -24.75
C LEU A 430 -10.18 -23.73 -24.12
N LYS A 431 -9.92 -22.92 -23.08
CA LYS A 431 -10.86 -22.02 -22.44
C LYS A 431 -10.39 -20.58 -22.61
N ALA A 432 -11.30 -19.65 -22.87
CA ALA A 432 -11.05 -18.21 -22.83
C ALA A 432 -11.75 -17.60 -21.63
N ARG A 433 -11.14 -16.58 -21.06
CA ARG A 433 -11.63 -15.90 -19.85
C ARG A 433 -11.58 -14.40 -20.00
N ILE A 434 -12.56 -13.73 -19.42
CA ILE A 434 -12.58 -12.27 -19.22
C ILE A 434 -13.18 -11.97 -17.86
N GLY A 435 -12.63 -10.99 -17.18
CA GLY A 435 -13.08 -10.59 -15.85
C GLY A 435 -13.02 -9.10 -15.62
N TYR A 436 -13.83 -8.65 -14.70
CA TYR A 436 -13.91 -7.26 -14.25
C TYR A 436 -14.09 -7.21 -12.75
N GLU A 437 -13.30 -6.36 -12.09
CA GLU A 437 -13.39 -6.06 -10.66
C GLU A 437 -13.39 -4.54 -10.49
N PRO A 438 -14.54 -3.90 -10.15
CA PRO A 438 -14.57 -2.50 -9.75
C PRO A 438 -13.90 -2.37 -8.38
N ARG A 439 -12.73 -1.77 -8.34
CA ARG A 439 -11.95 -1.58 -7.11
C ARG A 439 -12.05 -0.12 -6.69
N ALA A 440 -12.80 0.16 -5.66
CA ALA A 440 -12.88 1.49 -5.05
C ALA A 440 -11.83 1.65 -3.93
N THR A 441 -11.68 2.76 -3.24
CA THR A 441 -10.59 2.99 -2.29
C THR A 441 -11.04 2.85 -0.83
N SER A 442 -10.22 2.23 0.01
CA SER A 442 -10.35 2.29 1.47
C SER A 442 -9.86 3.62 2.05
N ILE A 443 -9.18 4.44 1.24
CA ILE A 443 -8.57 5.68 1.65
C ILE A 443 -9.59 6.81 1.59
N PRO A 444 -9.99 7.43 2.71
CA PRO A 444 -10.87 8.60 2.70
C PRO A 444 -10.27 9.74 1.88
N LYS A 445 -11.12 10.61 1.35
CA LYS A 445 -10.69 11.73 0.51
C LYS A 445 -9.67 12.63 1.21
N ASP A 446 -9.87 12.89 2.51
CA ASP A 446 -9.01 13.71 3.37
C ASP A 446 -7.69 13.02 3.79
N ARG A 447 -7.48 11.76 3.42
CA ARG A 447 -6.27 10.98 3.70
C ARG A 447 -5.50 10.57 2.44
N ARG A 448 -5.97 10.99 1.28
CA ARG A 448 -5.29 10.74 0.01
C ARG A 448 -3.96 11.48 -0.04
N ASN A 449 -2.97 10.82 -0.58
CA ASN A 449 -1.61 11.33 -0.66
C ASN A 449 -0.84 10.67 -1.81
N VAL A 450 0.38 11.15 -2.07
CA VAL A 450 1.24 10.62 -3.14
C VAL A 450 1.89 9.27 -2.77
N MET A 451 1.89 8.92 -1.49
CA MET A 451 2.42 7.63 -1.01
C MET A 451 1.48 6.47 -1.35
N ALA A 452 0.17 6.71 -1.28
CA ALA A 452 -0.86 5.73 -1.63
C ALA A 452 -1.88 6.35 -2.60
N PRO A 453 -1.50 6.55 -3.88
CA PRO A 453 -2.32 7.26 -4.89
C PRO A 453 -3.42 6.33 -5.44
N LEU A 454 -4.25 5.79 -4.55
CA LEU A 454 -5.27 4.81 -4.85
C LEU A 454 -6.67 5.41 -4.63
N GLY A 455 -7.28 5.86 -5.71
CA GLY A 455 -8.68 6.13 -5.80
C GLY A 455 -9.48 4.94 -6.33
N PHE A 456 -10.54 5.20 -7.06
CA PHE A 456 -11.24 4.16 -7.82
C PHE A 456 -10.30 3.57 -8.87
N ALA A 457 -10.12 2.24 -8.83
CA ALA A 457 -9.10 1.54 -9.62
C ALA A 457 -9.68 0.26 -10.26
N PRO A 458 -10.56 0.37 -11.27
CA PRO A 458 -11.13 -0.80 -11.92
C PRO A 458 -10.06 -1.68 -12.56
N MET A 459 -10.17 -2.99 -12.32
CA MET A 459 -9.30 -3.99 -12.91
C MET A 459 -10.04 -4.77 -14.00
N PHE A 460 -9.40 -4.91 -15.14
CA PHE A 460 -9.83 -5.77 -16.25
C PHE A 460 -8.83 -6.91 -16.41
N GLY A 461 -9.33 -8.13 -16.56
CA GLY A 461 -8.53 -9.32 -16.78
C GLY A 461 -8.98 -10.07 -18.02
N VAL A 462 -8.02 -10.64 -18.76
CA VAL A 462 -8.26 -11.60 -19.84
C VAL A 462 -7.30 -12.77 -19.67
N GLY A 463 -7.68 -13.95 -20.13
CA GLY A 463 -6.80 -15.10 -20.03
C GLY A 463 -7.26 -16.31 -20.82
N PHE A 464 -6.39 -17.30 -20.85
CA PHE A 464 -6.63 -18.59 -21.48
C PHE A 464 -6.19 -19.72 -20.56
N GLY A 465 -6.99 -20.80 -20.52
CA GLY A 465 -6.63 -22.07 -19.93
C GLY A 465 -6.44 -23.11 -21.03
N TYR A 466 -5.30 -23.77 -21.05
CA TYR A 466 -4.99 -24.80 -22.04
C TYR A 466 -4.66 -26.12 -21.37
N ARG A 467 -5.42 -27.17 -21.71
CA ARG A 467 -5.13 -28.54 -21.29
C ARG A 467 -4.13 -29.15 -22.25
N TRP A 468 -2.86 -29.24 -21.80
CA TRP A 468 -1.76 -29.80 -22.59
C TRP A 468 -1.96 -31.30 -22.87
N ASP A 469 -2.24 -32.03 -21.77
CA ASP A 469 -2.58 -33.47 -21.79
C ASP A 469 -3.64 -33.79 -20.71
N MET A 470 -3.75 -35.07 -20.31
CA MET A 470 -4.73 -35.52 -19.32
C MET A 470 -4.43 -35.00 -17.91
N ASP A 471 -3.16 -34.76 -17.61
CA ASP A 471 -2.65 -34.45 -16.27
C ASP A 471 -2.11 -33.01 -16.16
N THR A 472 -1.93 -32.29 -17.27
CA THR A 472 -1.24 -31.01 -17.31
C THR A 472 -2.15 -29.90 -17.85
N GLU A 473 -2.27 -28.81 -17.09
CA GLU A 473 -2.96 -27.59 -17.48
C GLU A 473 -2.02 -26.37 -17.37
N VAL A 474 -2.16 -25.45 -18.32
CA VAL A 474 -1.46 -24.16 -18.33
C VAL A 474 -2.48 -23.05 -18.39
N ASP A 475 -2.41 -22.10 -17.46
CA ASP A 475 -3.19 -20.87 -17.48
C ASP A 475 -2.28 -19.68 -17.77
N VAL A 476 -2.75 -18.77 -18.62
CA VAL A 476 -2.11 -17.48 -18.87
C VAL A 476 -3.10 -16.36 -18.68
N SER A 477 -2.62 -15.21 -18.20
CA SER A 477 -3.46 -14.03 -18.01
C SER A 477 -2.72 -12.74 -18.30
N LEU A 478 -3.50 -11.73 -18.69
CA LEU A 478 -3.13 -10.32 -18.70
C LEU A 478 -4.18 -9.54 -17.91
N SER A 479 -3.75 -8.66 -17.05
CA SER A 479 -4.65 -7.75 -16.33
C SER A 479 -4.13 -6.33 -16.34
N PHE A 480 -5.05 -5.39 -16.26
CA PHE A 480 -4.79 -3.96 -16.30
C PHE A 480 -5.67 -3.23 -15.29
N LEU A 481 -5.06 -2.32 -14.53
CA LEU A 481 -5.71 -1.47 -13.55
C LEU A 481 -5.21 -0.05 -13.74
N LYS A 482 -6.11 0.94 -13.61
CA LYS A 482 -5.79 2.35 -13.65
C LYS A 482 -6.55 3.08 -12.54
N SER A 483 -5.87 3.99 -11.86
CA SER A 483 -6.46 4.91 -10.89
C SER A 483 -5.99 6.32 -11.19
N GLU A 484 -6.88 7.32 -11.10
CA GLU A 484 -6.58 8.74 -11.24
C GLU A 484 -7.27 9.47 -10.09
N GLU A 485 -6.54 10.32 -9.39
CA GLU A 485 -7.03 11.08 -8.25
C GLU A 485 -6.51 12.52 -8.28
N ALA A 486 -7.33 13.44 -7.78
CA ALA A 486 -6.95 14.81 -7.54
C ALA A 486 -7.11 15.15 -6.05
N ILE A 487 -6.12 15.80 -5.47
CA ILE A 487 -6.07 16.26 -4.10
C ILE A 487 -5.88 17.78 -4.18
N TYR A 488 -6.90 18.52 -3.81
CA TYR A 488 -6.90 19.98 -3.93
C TYR A 488 -6.39 20.63 -2.64
N ALA A 489 -5.57 21.66 -2.78
CA ALA A 489 -5.06 22.49 -1.67
C ALA A 489 -6.16 23.29 -0.99
N ASP A 490 -7.15 23.74 -1.77
CA ASP A 490 -8.31 24.50 -1.33
C ASP A 490 -9.58 23.90 -1.95
N PRO A 491 -10.14 22.83 -1.33
CA PRO A 491 -11.34 22.20 -1.86
C PRO A 491 -12.53 23.15 -1.72
N GLN A 492 -13.26 23.37 -2.81
CA GLN A 492 -14.46 24.24 -2.84
C GLN A 492 -15.60 23.71 -1.95
N ASP A 493 -15.56 22.44 -1.58
CA ASP A 493 -16.49 21.82 -0.64
C ASP A 493 -15.75 21.38 0.63
N SER A 494 -15.73 22.27 1.62
CA SER A 494 -15.10 22.01 2.93
C SER A 494 -15.73 20.84 3.71
N SER A 495 -16.92 20.39 3.32
CA SER A 495 -17.57 19.22 3.94
C SER A 495 -16.90 17.91 3.57
N GLU A 496 -16.24 17.84 2.42
CA GLU A 496 -15.49 16.66 1.96
C GLU A 496 -14.08 16.56 2.56
N TYR A 497 -13.53 17.66 3.08
CA TYR A 497 -12.18 17.78 3.60
C TYR A 497 -12.20 18.54 4.94
N PRO A 498 -12.44 17.84 6.05
CA PRO A 498 -12.42 18.50 7.37
C PRO A 498 -11.04 19.13 7.63
N THR A 499 -11.04 20.39 7.98
CA THR A 499 -9.85 21.24 8.17
C THR A 499 -8.84 20.76 9.21
N SER A 500 -9.20 19.77 10.02
CA SER A 500 -8.35 19.24 11.10
C SER A 500 -7.57 17.97 10.73
N SER A 501 -7.63 17.48 9.50
CA SER A 501 -7.30 16.10 9.22
C SER A 501 -5.96 15.83 8.55
N GLY A 502 -5.13 16.85 8.34
CA GLY A 502 -3.78 16.65 7.77
C GLY A 502 -3.76 16.27 6.29
N SER A 503 -4.81 16.61 5.55
CA SER A 503 -4.78 16.61 4.08
C SER A 503 -3.95 17.79 3.57
N LEU A 504 -3.77 17.86 2.24
CA LEU A 504 -3.10 18.98 1.58
C LEU A 504 -3.92 20.27 1.77
N ASN A 505 -3.85 20.90 2.93
CA ASN A 505 -4.56 22.15 3.24
C ASN A 505 -3.53 23.22 3.56
N ARG A 506 -3.57 24.35 2.83
CA ARG A 506 -2.65 25.47 3.00
C ARG A 506 -2.73 26.16 4.36
N ASP A 507 -3.86 26.07 5.07
CA ASP A 507 -4.07 26.74 6.34
C ASP A 507 -3.70 25.87 7.57
N CYS A 508 -3.21 24.65 7.36
CA CYS A 508 -2.92 23.73 8.45
C CYS A 508 -1.49 23.91 9.00
N LEU A 509 -1.37 24.67 10.10
CA LEU A 509 -0.09 24.84 10.80
C LEU A 509 0.44 23.56 11.46
N THR A 510 -0.44 22.61 11.77
CA THR A 510 -0.11 21.34 12.44
C THR A 510 0.09 20.17 11.48
N CYS A 511 -0.05 20.37 10.17
CA CYS A 511 0.09 19.33 9.16
C CYS A 511 1.53 18.99 8.80
N LEU A 512 2.50 19.53 9.49
CA LEU A 512 3.94 19.43 9.18
C LEU A 512 4.44 18.02 8.96
N VAL A 513 3.91 17.06 9.70
CA VAL A 513 4.32 15.65 9.62
C VAL A 513 3.55 14.88 8.56
N SER A 514 2.31 15.25 8.29
CA SER A 514 1.41 14.51 7.40
C SER A 514 1.26 15.12 6.01
N ASN A 515 1.52 16.42 5.86
CA ASN A 515 1.42 17.13 4.59
C ASN A 515 2.66 17.97 4.24
N PRO A 516 3.57 17.42 3.43
CA PRO A 516 4.72 18.18 2.96
C PRO A 516 4.43 19.10 1.75
N TYR A 517 3.21 19.12 1.22
CA TYR A 517 2.81 19.90 0.02
C TYR A 517 1.64 20.83 0.28
N PRO A 518 1.60 21.62 1.37
CA PRO A 518 0.50 22.53 1.59
C PRO A 518 0.45 23.58 0.46
N GLY A 519 -0.74 23.97 0.06
CA GLY A 519 -0.93 24.98 -0.98
C GLY A 519 -0.76 24.51 -2.42
N LEU A 520 -0.48 23.22 -2.66
CA LEU A 520 -0.36 22.65 -4.01
C LEU A 520 -1.51 21.70 -4.32
N ASP A 521 -2.06 21.80 -5.51
CA ASP A 521 -2.95 20.80 -6.09
C ASP A 521 -2.13 19.62 -6.58
N VAL A 522 -2.46 18.42 -6.10
CA VAL A 522 -1.74 17.21 -6.50
C VAL A 522 -2.65 16.30 -7.30
N LYS A 523 -2.28 16.02 -8.56
CA LYS A 523 -2.98 15.05 -9.40
C LYS A 523 -2.14 13.81 -9.53
N THR A 524 -2.72 12.65 -9.23
CA THR A 524 -2.01 11.36 -9.28
C THR A 524 -2.61 10.43 -10.31
N LYS A 525 -1.76 9.64 -10.94
CA LYS A 525 -2.14 8.60 -11.88
C LYS A 525 -1.34 7.34 -11.60
N LEU A 526 -2.03 6.26 -11.28
CA LEU A 526 -1.46 4.93 -11.10
C LEU A 526 -1.90 4.01 -12.24
N THR A 527 -0.95 3.29 -12.82
CA THR A 527 -1.20 2.25 -13.80
C THR A 527 -0.49 0.98 -13.37
N VAL A 528 -1.22 -0.12 -13.31
CA VAL A 528 -0.67 -1.45 -13.04
C VAL A 528 -1.06 -2.39 -14.17
N ALA A 529 -0.08 -3.08 -14.72
CA ALA A 529 -0.29 -4.17 -15.68
C ALA A 529 0.36 -5.43 -15.14
N ALA A 530 -0.33 -6.56 -15.21
CA ALA A 530 0.22 -7.83 -14.79
C ALA A 530 0.04 -8.89 -15.87
N ALA A 531 1.09 -9.70 -16.10
CA ALA A 531 1.07 -10.86 -16.98
C ALA A 531 1.43 -12.11 -16.16
N GLY A 532 0.62 -13.15 -16.24
CA GLY A 532 0.80 -14.36 -15.44
C GLY A 532 0.76 -15.64 -16.24
N ILE A 533 1.53 -16.61 -15.78
CA ILE A 533 1.48 -17.99 -16.24
C ILE A 533 1.48 -18.93 -15.05
N THR A 534 0.61 -19.95 -15.11
CA THR A 534 0.58 -21.06 -14.15
C THR A 534 0.68 -22.37 -14.90
N PHE A 535 1.54 -23.22 -14.40
CA PHE A 535 1.66 -24.62 -14.84
C PHE A 535 1.20 -25.52 -13.71
N ARG A 536 0.25 -26.43 -13.96
CA ARG A 536 -0.26 -27.43 -13.02
C ARG A 536 -0.13 -28.79 -13.62
N THR A 537 0.37 -29.75 -12.86
CA THR A 537 0.45 -31.14 -13.31
C THR A 537 0.13 -32.12 -12.18
N LYS A 538 -0.49 -33.22 -12.56
CA LYS A 538 -0.77 -34.40 -11.71
C LYS A 538 0.29 -35.46 -11.98
N PHE A 539 0.72 -36.20 -10.94
CA PHE A 539 1.71 -37.28 -11.07
C PHE A 539 1.47 -38.44 -10.13
#